data_a0b8987542b647c6ed8d48930b615bb3
#
_entry.id   a0b8987542b647c6ed8d48930b615bb3
#
_cell.length_a   1.000
_cell.length_b   1.000
_cell.length_c   1.000
_cell.angle_alpha   90.00
_cell.angle_beta   90.00
_cell.angle_gamma   90.00
#
_symmetry.space_group_name_H-M   'P 1'
#
loop_
_entity.id
_entity.type
_entity.pdbx_description
1 polymer ?
#
loop_
_entity_poly.entity_id
_entity_poly.type
_entity_poly.pdbx_seq_one_letter_code
_entity_poly.pdbx_strand_id
1 'polypeptide(L)'
;MEYVELPPERVPDKKKSQEKFRKVIKKPEEDRRIVIQKAQIRDVEEILELVNGFAASNLMLPRGPQYLYENIRDFVIASDKDVPVYTLTDTREVMNLIVACGSLHVLWEDMAEVRALAIHPDYQHLGLGSKIVEFMEKEARKIGIHRLFTFTMTEDFFKVLGFQKINRKDLPPKVWGECSRCPKYFQCDEVGMVLDL
;
A
#
# COMPACT_ATOMS: atom_id res chain seq x y z
N MET A 1 -6.14 2.50 -41.39
CA MET A 1 -5.98 2.56 -39.92
C MET A 1 -4.49 2.54 -39.65
N GLU A 2 -3.90 3.70 -39.38
CA GLU A 2 -2.49 3.77 -38.99
C GLU A 2 -2.35 3.34 -37.53
N TYR A 3 -1.49 2.35 -37.31
CA TYR A 3 -1.09 1.97 -35.96
C TYR A 3 -0.14 3.04 -35.43
N VAL A 4 -0.56 3.77 -34.38
CA VAL A 4 0.32 4.65 -33.63
C VAL A 4 1.12 3.79 -32.66
N GLU A 5 2.42 3.62 -32.93
CA GLU A 5 3.35 3.02 -31.95
C GLU A 5 3.42 3.90 -30.71
N LEU A 6 2.98 3.36 -29.57
CA LEU A 6 3.14 4.01 -28.28
C LEU A 6 4.63 3.96 -27.88
N PRO A 7 5.18 5.05 -27.31
CA PRO A 7 6.57 5.07 -26.89
C PRO A 7 6.81 4.03 -25.78
N PRO A 8 8.02 3.43 -25.71
CA PRO A 8 8.34 2.42 -24.70
C PRO A 8 8.15 3.00 -23.30
N GLU A 9 7.47 2.23 -22.44
CA GLU A 9 7.25 2.58 -21.04
C GLU A 9 8.59 2.88 -20.36
N ARG A 10 8.73 4.10 -19.86
CA ARG A 10 9.87 4.47 -19.01
C ARG A 10 9.72 3.75 -17.67
N VAL A 11 10.59 2.78 -17.41
CA VAL A 11 10.79 2.24 -16.05
C VAL A 11 11.04 3.43 -15.11
N PRO A 12 10.24 3.62 -14.05
CA PRO A 12 10.41 4.77 -13.16
C PRO A 12 11.81 4.77 -12.54
N ASP A 13 12.51 5.90 -12.67
CA ASP A 13 13.82 6.08 -12.04
C ASP A 13 13.66 6.06 -10.51
N LYS A 14 14.21 5.03 -9.86
CA LYS A 14 14.15 4.86 -8.40
C LYS A 14 14.65 6.09 -7.63
N LYS A 15 15.60 6.86 -8.18
CA LYS A 15 16.08 8.10 -7.55
C LYS A 15 15.06 9.22 -7.55
N LYS A 16 14.28 9.38 -8.65
CA LYS A 16 13.20 10.38 -8.72
C LYS A 16 12.00 10.06 -7.82
N SER A 17 11.80 8.79 -7.45
CA SER A 17 10.74 8.38 -6.52
C SER A 17 11.02 8.87 -5.10
N GLN A 18 12.28 8.93 -4.67
CA GLN A 18 12.65 9.31 -3.30
C GLN A 18 12.45 10.80 -3.00
N GLU A 19 12.51 11.68 -4.00
CA GLU A 19 12.28 13.13 -3.83
C GLU A 19 10.82 13.50 -3.49
N LYS A 20 9.89 12.55 -3.59
CA LYS A 20 8.45 12.75 -3.38
C LYS A 20 7.97 12.42 -1.96
N PHE A 21 8.85 11.92 -1.12
CA PHE A 21 8.58 11.61 0.27
C PHE A 21 9.23 12.64 1.19
N ARG A 22 8.68 12.82 2.39
CA ARG A 22 9.33 13.63 3.42
C ARG A 22 10.75 13.15 3.66
N LYS A 23 11.69 14.07 3.68
CA LYS A 23 13.08 13.74 3.90
C LYS A 23 13.29 13.39 5.38
N VAL A 24 13.48 12.11 5.64
CA VAL A 24 13.69 11.56 6.98
C VAL A 24 15.17 11.59 7.35
N ILE A 25 15.48 12.00 8.56
CA ILE A 25 16.81 11.80 9.14
C ILE A 25 16.84 10.37 9.68
N LYS A 26 17.60 9.48 9.03
CA LYS A 26 17.64 8.05 9.39
C LYS A 26 18.08 7.87 10.83
N LYS A 27 17.23 7.22 11.64
CA LYS A 27 17.58 6.74 12.96
C LYS A 27 18.30 5.38 12.84
N PRO A 28 19.25 5.07 13.75
CA PRO A 28 19.71 3.71 13.95
C PRO A 28 18.52 2.75 14.12
N GLU A 29 18.67 1.51 13.69
CA GLU A 29 17.56 0.54 13.72
C GLU A 29 17.10 0.25 15.15
N GLU A 30 18.05 0.21 16.10
CA GLU A 30 17.81 0.04 17.52
C GLU A 30 17.00 1.18 18.17
N ASP A 31 17.04 2.38 17.59
CA ASP A 31 16.31 3.56 18.10
C ASP A 31 14.91 3.71 17.50
N ARG A 32 14.51 2.84 16.58
CA ARG A 32 13.20 2.88 15.96
C ARG A 32 12.13 2.31 16.87
N ARG A 33 11.08 3.10 17.09
CA ARG A 33 9.93 2.71 17.92
C ARG A 33 8.69 2.57 17.06
N ILE A 34 8.57 1.41 16.39
CA ILE A 34 7.49 1.13 15.45
C ILE A 34 6.26 0.61 16.21
N VAL A 35 5.13 1.27 15.97
CA VAL A 35 3.81 0.87 16.47
C VAL A 35 2.89 0.59 15.28
N ILE A 36 2.27 -0.60 15.25
CA ILE A 36 1.28 -0.98 14.24
C ILE A 36 -0.11 -0.92 14.87
N GLN A 37 -1.02 -0.20 14.22
CA GLN A 37 -2.37 0.03 14.72
C GLN A 37 -3.35 0.37 13.61
N LYS A 38 -4.66 0.36 13.92
CA LYS A 38 -5.69 0.89 13.02
C LYS A 38 -5.49 2.39 12.83
N ALA A 39 -5.68 2.84 11.59
CA ALA A 39 -5.62 4.24 11.26
C ALA A 39 -6.77 5.04 11.88
N GLN A 40 -6.53 6.32 12.10
CA GLN A 40 -7.50 7.30 12.62
C GLN A 40 -7.66 8.46 11.62
N ILE A 41 -8.69 9.26 11.80
CA ILE A 41 -8.99 10.43 10.93
C ILE A 41 -7.78 11.37 10.80
N ARG A 42 -7.02 11.57 11.88
CA ARG A 42 -5.83 12.43 11.89
C ARG A 42 -4.68 11.91 11.02
N ASP A 43 -4.69 10.62 10.66
CA ASP A 43 -3.63 9.97 9.91
C ASP A 43 -3.83 10.08 8.38
N VAL A 44 -4.97 10.62 7.94
CA VAL A 44 -5.39 10.66 6.53
C VAL A 44 -4.37 11.39 5.65
N GLU A 45 -3.87 12.54 6.08
CA GLU A 45 -2.93 13.34 5.28
C GLU A 45 -1.61 12.61 5.06
N GLU A 46 -1.05 12.00 6.11
CA GLU A 46 0.21 11.26 6.01
C GLU A 46 0.05 9.96 5.19
N ILE A 47 -1.11 9.28 5.30
CA ILE A 47 -1.41 8.12 4.46
C ILE A 47 -1.50 8.55 2.99
N LEU A 48 -2.15 9.69 2.69
CA LEU A 48 -2.23 10.23 1.33
C LEU A 48 -0.85 10.56 0.77
N GLU A 49 0.01 11.21 1.56
CA GLU A 49 1.39 11.50 1.15
C GLU A 49 2.13 10.20 0.79
N LEU A 50 2.03 9.17 1.65
CA LEU A 50 2.70 7.90 1.43
C LEU A 50 2.19 7.19 0.17
N VAL A 51 0.88 7.02 0.03
CA VAL A 51 0.26 6.33 -1.11
C VAL A 51 0.51 7.09 -2.41
N ASN A 52 0.29 8.41 -2.42
CA ASN A 52 0.44 9.22 -3.62
C ASN A 52 1.91 9.44 -4.01
N GLY A 53 2.84 9.34 -3.08
CA GLY A 53 4.27 9.27 -3.36
C GLY A 53 4.61 8.10 -4.29
N PHE A 54 4.04 6.91 -4.05
CA PHE A 54 4.16 5.75 -4.92
C PHE A 54 3.34 5.89 -6.21
N ALA A 55 2.11 6.43 -6.13
CA ALA A 55 1.27 6.65 -7.29
C ALA A 55 1.92 7.58 -8.33
N ALA A 56 2.63 8.61 -7.86
CA ALA A 56 3.39 9.51 -8.72
C ALA A 56 4.55 8.83 -9.49
N SER A 57 4.89 7.58 -9.11
CA SER A 57 5.86 6.71 -9.81
C SER A 57 5.18 5.54 -10.54
N ASN A 58 3.86 5.59 -10.72
CA ASN A 58 3.03 4.55 -11.34
C ASN A 58 3.09 3.17 -10.65
N LEU A 59 3.48 3.14 -9.36
CA LEU A 59 3.56 1.91 -8.56
C LEU A 59 2.26 1.60 -7.82
N MET A 60 1.34 2.57 -7.75
CA MET A 60 0.02 2.43 -7.12
C MET A 60 -0.99 3.32 -7.84
N LEU A 61 -2.27 3.08 -7.62
CA LEU A 61 -3.32 4.01 -8.04
C LEU A 61 -3.37 5.21 -7.08
N PRO A 62 -3.48 6.45 -7.58
CA PRO A 62 -3.62 7.63 -6.75
C PRO A 62 -4.94 7.58 -5.96
N ARG A 63 -4.92 8.10 -4.74
CA ARG A 63 -6.11 8.21 -3.87
C ARG A 63 -6.36 9.67 -3.51
N GLY A 64 -7.65 10.03 -3.46
CA GLY A 64 -8.09 11.35 -2.98
C GLY A 64 -8.47 11.30 -1.50
N PRO A 65 -8.58 12.48 -0.85
CA PRO A 65 -8.97 12.57 0.56
C PRO A 65 -10.31 11.91 0.85
N GLN A 66 -11.30 12.09 -0.02
CA GLN A 66 -12.62 11.48 0.14
C GLN A 66 -12.54 9.96 0.27
N TYR A 67 -11.76 9.31 -0.61
CA TYR A 67 -11.57 7.85 -0.55
C TYR A 67 -11.03 7.42 0.81
N LEU A 68 -10.04 8.13 1.36
CA LEU A 68 -9.46 7.79 2.67
C LEU A 68 -10.45 8.02 3.81
N TYR A 69 -11.18 9.13 3.81
CA TYR A 69 -12.19 9.38 4.84
C TYR A 69 -13.31 8.34 4.85
N GLU A 70 -13.78 7.90 3.69
CA GLU A 70 -14.81 6.87 3.56
C GLU A 70 -14.33 5.48 4.00
N ASN A 71 -13.03 5.17 3.82
CA ASN A 71 -12.44 3.85 4.05
C ASN A 71 -11.42 3.82 5.20
N ILE A 72 -11.34 4.85 6.05
CA ILE A 72 -10.29 4.97 7.07
C ILE A 72 -10.25 3.78 8.04
N ARG A 73 -11.39 3.16 8.30
CA ARG A 73 -11.49 1.98 9.16
C ARG A 73 -10.82 0.73 8.60
N ASP A 74 -10.67 0.66 7.29
CA ASP A 74 -9.98 -0.44 6.61
C ASP A 74 -8.48 -0.34 6.78
N PHE A 75 -7.96 0.89 7.00
CA PHE A 75 -6.54 1.13 7.03
C PHE A 75 -5.87 0.71 8.34
N VAL A 76 -4.67 0.14 8.17
CA VAL A 76 -3.68 -0.17 9.19
C VAL A 76 -2.43 0.64 8.89
N ILE A 77 -1.79 1.19 9.91
CA ILE A 77 -0.56 1.97 9.79
C ILE A 77 0.54 1.41 10.67
N ALA A 78 1.77 1.58 10.24
CA ALA A 78 2.95 1.51 11.11
C ALA A 78 3.53 2.92 11.26
N SER A 79 3.67 3.39 12.49
CA SER A 79 4.27 4.69 12.80
C SER A 79 5.55 4.51 13.59
N ASP A 80 6.62 5.22 13.20
CA ASP A 80 7.82 5.38 14.01
C ASP A 80 7.67 6.63 14.87
N LYS A 81 8.04 6.53 16.15
CA LYS A 81 7.91 7.62 17.13
C LYS A 81 9.16 8.48 17.14
N ASP A 82 8.97 9.78 17.39
CA ASP A 82 10.04 10.78 17.55
C ASP A 82 11.07 10.76 16.41
N VAL A 83 10.59 10.73 15.17
CA VAL A 83 11.44 10.77 13.98
C VAL A 83 11.84 12.20 13.70
N PRO A 84 13.15 12.51 13.60
CA PRO A 84 13.58 13.80 13.11
C PRO A 84 13.35 13.90 11.59
N VAL A 85 12.65 14.93 11.17
CA VAL A 85 12.34 15.21 9.76
C VAL A 85 12.72 16.64 9.41
N TYR A 86 12.97 16.91 8.13
CA TYR A 86 13.03 18.27 7.61
C TYR A 86 11.66 18.68 7.09
N THR A 87 11.19 19.83 7.56
CA THR A 87 9.97 20.44 7.03
C THR A 87 10.21 21.07 5.65
N LEU A 88 9.14 21.50 5.00
CA LEU A 88 9.21 22.24 3.73
C LEU A 88 10.00 23.55 3.84
N THR A 89 10.14 24.10 5.06
CA THR A 89 10.93 25.30 5.37
C THR A 89 12.38 24.99 5.77
N ASP A 90 12.84 23.75 5.54
CA ASP A 90 14.16 23.24 5.91
C ASP A 90 14.46 23.32 7.42
N THR A 91 13.40 23.34 8.24
CA THR A 91 13.51 23.32 9.69
C THR A 91 13.46 21.86 10.19
N ARG A 92 14.35 21.51 11.12
CA ARG A 92 14.35 20.20 11.76
C ARG A 92 13.25 20.13 12.83
N GLU A 93 12.35 19.19 12.68
CA GLU A 93 11.31 18.88 13.66
C GLU A 93 11.35 17.41 14.06
N VAL A 94 10.70 17.07 15.18
CA VAL A 94 10.53 15.69 15.65
C VAL A 94 9.06 15.36 15.64
N MET A 95 8.68 14.30 14.93
CA MET A 95 7.27 13.90 14.80
C MET A 95 7.11 12.38 14.82
N ASN A 96 5.88 11.93 15.04
CA ASN A 96 5.51 10.55 14.75
C ASN A 96 5.24 10.44 13.26
N LEU A 97 6.03 9.64 12.56
CA LEU A 97 5.94 9.49 11.12
C LEU A 97 5.23 8.18 10.76
N ILE A 98 4.23 8.24 9.90
CA ILE A 98 3.65 7.03 9.29
C ILE A 98 4.63 6.50 8.25
N VAL A 99 5.21 5.34 8.54
CA VAL A 99 6.26 4.72 7.73
C VAL A 99 5.76 3.54 6.89
N ALA A 100 4.57 3.04 7.18
CA ALA A 100 3.89 2.07 6.34
C ALA A 100 2.37 2.17 6.53
N CYS A 101 1.62 1.78 5.50
CA CYS A 101 0.19 1.58 5.57
C CYS A 101 -0.25 0.41 4.69
N GLY A 102 -1.46 -0.06 4.92
CA GLY A 102 -2.18 -1.00 4.08
C GLY A 102 -3.66 -0.96 4.44
N SER A 103 -4.55 -1.47 3.59
CA SER A 103 -5.97 -1.55 3.90
C SER A 103 -6.52 -2.96 3.68
N LEU A 104 -7.41 -3.37 4.58
CA LEU A 104 -8.19 -4.60 4.49
C LEU A 104 -9.62 -4.24 4.09
N HIS A 105 -9.94 -4.40 2.82
CA HIS A 105 -11.24 -4.03 2.28
C HIS A 105 -12.15 -5.25 2.11
N VAL A 106 -13.20 -5.33 2.92
CA VAL A 106 -14.19 -6.43 2.84
C VAL A 106 -15.03 -6.25 1.58
N LEU A 107 -15.03 -7.28 0.72
CA LEU A 107 -15.79 -7.28 -0.53
C LEU A 107 -17.00 -8.19 -0.52
N TRP A 108 -16.91 -9.29 0.21
CA TRP A 108 -17.99 -10.27 0.31
C TRP A 108 -17.98 -10.94 1.69
N GLU A 109 -18.94 -11.82 1.96
CA GLU A 109 -19.12 -12.49 3.25
C GLU A 109 -17.89 -13.29 3.73
N ASP A 110 -17.08 -13.79 2.80
CA ASP A 110 -15.94 -14.66 3.07
C ASP A 110 -14.59 -14.10 2.55
N MET A 111 -14.61 -12.92 1.86
CA MET A 111 -13.47 -12.43 1.10
C MET A 111 -13.17 -10.97 1.36
N ALA A 112 -11.89 -10.67 1.58
CA ALA A 112 -11.37 -9.30 1.68
C ALA A 112 -10.12 -9.10 0.82
N GLU A 113 -9.90 -7.87 0.39
CA GLU A 113 -8.74 -7.47 -0.41
C GLU A 113 -7.71 -6.72 0.44
N VAL A 114 -6.45 -7.14 0.32
CA VAL A 114 -5.30 -6.37 0.80
C VAL A 114 -4.96 -5.32 -0.26
N ARG A 115 -5.11 -4.04 0.09
CA ARG A 115 -4.92 -2.88 -0.80
C ARG A 115 -3.95 -1.88 -0.22
N ALA A 116 -3.48 -0.98 -1.06
CA ALA A 116 -2.72 0.21 -0.68
C ALA A 116 -1.55 -0.09 0.27
N LEU A 117 -0.91 -1.27 0.12
CA LEU A 117 0.27 -1.61 0.91
C LEU A 117 1.46 -0.77 0.45
N ALA A 118 1.85 0.19 1.27
CA ALA A 118 2.91 1.13 0.99
C ALA A 118 3.87 1.22 2.17
N ILE A 119 5.17 1.13 1.91
CA ILE A 119 6.24 1.24 2.91
C ILE A 119 7.20 2.35 2.49
N HIS A 120 7.39 3.35 3.37
CA HIS A 120 8.30 4.46 3.13
C HIS A 120 9.67 3.94 2.67
N PRO A 121 10.30 4.53 1.63
CA PRO A 121 11.55 4.00 1.05
C PRO A 121 12.67 3.76 2.06
N ASP A 122 12.81 4.63 3.06
CA ASP A 122 13.83 4.49 4.11
C ASP A 122 13.53 3.40 5.16
N TYR A 123 12.32 2.81 5.10
CA TYR A 123 11.85 1.76 6.01
C TYR A 123 11.55 0.43 5.29
N GLN A 124 11.87 0.34 3.99
CA GLN A 124 11.79 -0.91 3.25
C GLN A 124 12.83 -1.92 3.76
N HIS A 125 12.58 -3.22 3.49
CA HIS A 125 13.43 -4.34 3.89
C HIS A 125 13.56 -4.57 5.42
N LEU A 126 12.72 -3.90 6.24
CA LEU A 126 12.66 -4.08 7.70
C LEU A 126 11.50 -4.98 8.15
N GLY A 127 10.89 -5.71 7.22
CA GLY A 127 9.77 -6.61 7.51
C GLY A 127 8.44 -5.90 7.82
N LEU A 128 8.33 -4.57 7.65
CA LEU A 128 7.10 -3.82 7.97
C LEU A 128 5.93 -4.24 7.09
N GLY A 129 6.16 -4.51 5.80
CA GLY A 129 5.11 -4.99 4.91
C GLY A 129 4.49 -6.29 5.41
N SER A 130 5.31 -7.26 5.80
CA SER A 130 4.84 -8.54 6.38
C SER A 130 4.03 -8.31 7.65
N LYS A 131 4.51 -7.47 8.56
CA LYS A 131 3.80 -7.16 9.81
C LYS A 131 2.44 -6.47 9.59
N ILE A 132 2.32 -5.60 8.58
CA ILE A 132 1.04 -4.99 8.19
C ILE A 132 0.08 -6.05 7.64
N VAL A 133 0.56 -6.95 6.76
CA VAL A 133 -0.28 -8.05 6.24
C VAL A 133 -0.69 -9.01 7.35
N GLU A 134 0.22 -9.42 8.24
CA GLU A 134 -0.12 -10.25 9.41
C GLU A 134 -1.17 -9.60 10.33
N PHE A 135 -1.10 -8.28 10.51
CA PHE A 135 -2.12 -7.55 11.26
C PHE A 135 -3.47 -7.65 10.57
N MET A 136 -3.50 -7.45 9.25
CA MET A 136 -4.74 -7.56 8.45
C MET A 136 -5.29 -8.98 8.44
N GLU A 137 -4.45 -10.03 8.38
CA GLU A 137 -4.89 -11.42 8.52
C GLU A 137 -5.59 -11.66 9.86
N LYS A 138 -5.01 -11.17 10.95
CA LYS A 138 -5.60 -11.30 12.29
C LYS A 138 -6.96 -10.59 12.37
N GLU A 139 -7.07 -9.41 11.79
CA GLU A 139 -8.33 -8.68 11.71
C GLU A 139 -9.37 -9.41 10.83
N ALA A 140 -8.94 -9.93 9.67
CA ALA A 140 -9.79 -10.70 8.77
C ALA A 140 -10.41 -11.92 9.48
N ARG A 141 -9.58 -12.72 10.19
CA ARG A 141 -10.05 -13.88 10.97
C ARG A 141 -11.05 -13.47 12.07
N LYS A 142 -10.81 -12.34 12.76
CA LYS A 142 -11.72 -11.85 13.82
C LYS A 142 -13.11 -11.50 13.30
N ILE A 143 -13.21 -11.00 12.07
CA ILE A 143 -14.48 -10.61 11.45
C ILE A 143 -15.11 -11.72 10.58
N GLY A 144 -14.52 -12.94 10.59
CA GLY A 144 -15.06 -14.10 9.89
C GLY A 144 -14.70 -14.19 8.41
N ILE A 145 -13.69 -13.48 7.95
CA ILE A 145 -13.15 -13.61 6.59
C ILE A 145 -12.26 -14.86 6.52
N HIS A 146 -12.45 -15.67 5.50
CA HIS A 146 -11.73 -16.92 5.28
C HIS A 146 -10.73 -16.85 4.12
N ARG A 147 -10.80 -15.80 3.29
CA ARG A 147 -9.93 -15.64 2.13
C ARG A 147 -9.51 -14.19 1.95
N LEU A 148 -8.20 -13.98 1.85
CA LEU A 148 -7.61 -12.73 1.39
C LEU A 148 -7.24 -12.84 -0.08
N PHE A 149 -7.35 -11.74 -0.80
CA PHE A 149 -6.74 -11.62 -2.12
C PHE A 149 -6.08 -10.25 -2.28
N THR A 150 -5.27 -10.11 -3.31
CA THR A 150 -4.65 -8.84 -3.70
C THR A 150 -4.37 -8.83 -5.20
N PHE A 151 -4.35 -7.65 -5.79
CA PHE A 151 -3.69 -7.40 -7.07
C PHE A 151 -2.37 -6.69 -6.81
N THR A 152 -1.28 -7.22 -7.37
CA THR A 152 0.06 -6.75 -7.04
C THR A 152 1.05 -6.88 -8.19
N MET A 153 2.03 -5.98 -8.24
CA MET A 153 3.24 -6.10 -9.06
C MET A 153 4.40 -6.76 -8.31
N THR A 154 4.24 -7.05 -7.00
CA THR A 154 5.29 -7.63 -6.14
C THR A 154 4.94 -9.07 -5.74
N GLU A 155 4.79 -9.94 -6.75
CA GLU A 155 4.38 -11.35 -6.58
C GLU A 155 5.24 -12.09 -5.54
N ASP A 156 6.56 -11.92 -5.58
CA ASP A 156 7.49 -12.63 -4.70
C ASP A 156 7.32 -12.26 -3.22
N PHE A 157 6.99 -11.00 -2.92
CA PHE A 157 6.68 -10.58 -1.56
C PHE A 157 5.48 -11.33 -1.00
N PHE A 158 4.38 -11.42 -1.75
CA PHE A 158 3.18 -12.10 -1.30
C PHE A 158 3.33 -13.63 -1.27
N LYS A 159 4.16 -14.22 -2.14
CA LYS A 159 4.49 -15.66 -2.05
C LYS A 159 5.16 -16.03 -0.73
N VAL A 160 6.09 -15.20 -0.25
CA VAL A 160 6.74 -15.42 1.05
C VAL A 160 5.73 -15.38 2.21
N LEU A 161 4.62 -14.66 2.05
CA LEU A 161 3.52 -14.60 3.02
C LEU A 161 2.49 -15.73 2.83
N GLY A 162 2.74 -16.67 1.92
CA GLY A 162 1.85 -17.83 1.69
C GLY A 162 0.77 -17.60 0.66
N PHE A 163 0.69 -16.42 0.04
CA PHE A 163 -0.24 -16.19 -1.05
C PHE A 163 0.13 -17.01 -2.29
N GLN A 164 -0.89 -17.50 -2.97
CA GLN A 164 -0.76 -18.26 -4.20
C GLN A 164 -1.34 -17.46 -5.37
N LYS A 165 -0.71 -17.60 -6.54
CA LYS A 165 -1.20 -16.96 -7.76
C LYS A 165 -2.55 -17.56 -8.17
N ILE A 166 -3.50 -16.70 -8.53
CA ILE A 166 -4.81 -17.08 -9.02
C ILE A 166 -5.05 -16.46 -10.40
N ASN A 167 -5.78 -17.21 -11.26
CA ASN A 167 -6.26 -16.59 -12.47
C ASN A 167 -7.33 -15.55 -12.12
N ARG A 168 -7.21 -14.34 -12.65
CA ARG A 168 -8.20 -13.27 -12.41
C ARG A 168 -9.64 -13.68 -12.71
N LYS A 169 -9.85 -14.55 -13.71
CA LYS A 169 -11.18 -15.03 -14.10
C LYS A 169 -11.84 -15.93 -13.03
N ASP A 170 -11.04 -16.48 -12.13
CA ASP A 170 -11.52 -17.34 -11.05
C ASP A 170 -11.92 -16.53 -9.80
N LEU A 171 -11.69 -15.22 -9.80
CA LEU A 171 -12.15 -14.31 -8.77
C LEU A 171 -13.60 -13.87 -9.03
N PRO A 172 -14.42 -13.67 -7.98
CA PRO A 172 -15.80 -13.22 -8.13
C PRO A 172 -15.91 -11.90 -8.90
N PRO A 173 -16.97 -11.70 -9.71
CA PRO A 173 -17.14 -10.47 -10.49
C PRO A 173 -17.07 -9.17 -9.68
N LYS A 174 -17.40 -9.21 -8.39
CA LYS A 174 -17.41 -8.04 -7.51
C LYS A 174 -16.03 -7.44 -7.27
N VAL A 175 -14.96 -8.23 -7.38
CA VAL A 175 -13.57 -7.73 -7.26
C VAL A 175 -13.21 -6.74 -8.37
N TRP A 176 -13.93 -6.76 -9.49
CA TRP A 176 -13.68 -5.91 -10.66
C TRP A 176 -14.19 -4.47 -10.51
N GLY A 177 -14.83 -4.12 -9.41
CA GLY A 177 -15.45 -2.81 -9.22
C GLY A 177 -14.47 -1.63 -9.37
N GLU A 178 -13.26 -1.74 -8.83
CA GLU A 178 -12.20 -0.74 -9.04
C GLU A 178 -11.46 -0.95 -10.37
N CYS A 179 -11.19 -2.20 -10.74
CA CYS A 179 -10.50 -2.52 -11.99
C CYS A 179 -11.23 -1.97 -13.22
N SER A 180 -12.57 -2.02 -13.24
CA SER A 180 -13.37 -1.50 -14.38
C SER A 180 -13.21 0.01 -14.60
N ARG A 181 -12.75 0.75 -13.59
CA ARG A 181 -12.46 2.20 -13.65
C ARG A 181 -10.97 2.51 -13.73
N CYS A 182 -10.12 1.48 -13.69
CA CYS A 182 -8.67 1.65 -13.71
C CYS A 182 -8.20 2.07 -15.10
N PRO A 183 -7.40 3.14 -15.23
CA PRO A 183 -6.84 3.54 -16.53
C PRO A 183 -5.95 2.46 -17.17
N LYS A 184 -5.37 1.55 -16.36
CA LYS A 184 -4.54 0.43 -16.82
C LYS A 184 -5.34 -0.86 -17.07
N TYR A 185 -6.68 -0.84 -17.11
CA TYR A 185 -7.51 -2.05 -17.18
C TYR A 185 -7.10 -3.01 -18.31
N PHE A 186 -6.85 -2.49 -19.50
CA PHE A 186 -6.47 -3.27 -20.68
C PHE A 186 -4.98 -3.64 -20.75
N GLN A 187 -4.14 -2.98 -19.97
CA GLN A 187 -2.67 -3.17 -19.93
C GLN A 187 -2.22 -3.34 -18.47
N CYS A 188 -3.00 -4.07 -17.70
CA CYS A 188 -2.71 -4.26 -16.28
C CYS A 188 -1.53 -5.22 -16.09
N ASP A 189 -0.52 -4.75 -15.40
CA ASP A 189 0.72 -5.41 -15.03
C ASP A 189 0.67 -6.15 -13.68
N GLU A 190 -0.44 -6.03 -12.95
CA GLU A 190 -0.62 -6.72 -11.67
C GLU A 190 -1.04 -8.18 -11.85
N VAL A 191 -0.64 -9.03 -10.94
CA VAL A 191 -1.11 -10.41 -10.80
C VAL A 191 -2.10 -10.54 -9.64
N GLY A 192 -3.09 -11.41 -9.81
CA GLY A 192 -3.99 -11.78 -8.71
C GLY A 192 -3.35 -12.83 -7.82
N MET A 193 -3.42 -12.64 -6.52
CA MET A 193 -2.94 -13.61 -5.54
C MET A 193 -3.97 -13.81 -4.43
N VAL A 194 -4.06 -15.02 -3.87
CA VAL A 194 -4.99 -15.38 -2.78
C VAL A 194 -4.27 -16.08 -1.65
N LEU A 195 -4.81 -15.92 -0.45
CA LEU A 195 -4.44 -16.65 0.76
C LEU A 195 -5.72 -17.13 1.44
N ASP A 196 -5.86 -18.44 1.62
CA ASP A 196 -6.90 -19.02 2.46
C ASP A 196 -6.44 -18.95 3.93
N LEU A 197 -7.30 -18.42 4.82
CA LEU A 197 -6.99 -18.10 6.22
C LEU A 197 -7.32 -19.26 7.16
#